data_2f4afc49acd622d4cb824b1e7515da65
#
_entry.id   2f4afc49acd622d4cb824b1e7515da65
#
_cell.length_a   1.000
_cell.length_b   1.000
_cell.length_c   1.000
_cell.angle_alpha   90.00
_cell.angle_beta   90.00
_cell.angle_gamma   90.00
#
_symmetry.space_group_name_H-M   'P 1'
#
loop_
_entity.id
_entity.type
_entity.pdbx_description
1 polymer ?
#
loop_
_entity_poly.entity_id
_entity_poly.type
_entity_poly.pdbx_seq_one_letter_code
_entity_poly.pdbx_strand_id
1 'polypeptide(L)'
;VIDEYRDRSNMKLIICGSYVDTMKELLAKQNPLYGRIDLTLNLKPMDYYESALFYPAFSDEDKVRIYSVFGGIPYYNRLIDGKKSVRENIIELIASPGARLENEVSMYLSSEISKITNANEVFEALAKGFSRYKDILDQSHVSSGPALVDVLDKLIRMDVVDKITPINDENNRKKSGYFISDNLSLFYYKYIFRNSSRMNIMDSDIFYDRVLRVTD
;
A
#
# COMPACT_ATOMS: atom_id res chain seq x y z
N VAL A 1 6.45 24.54 -25.54
CA VAL A 1 7.60 23.60 -25.60
C VAL A 1 7.18 22.28 -26.20
N ILE A 2 6.27 21.47 -25.58
CA ILE A 2 5.90 20.14 -26.10
C ILE A 2 5.33 20.25 -27.53
N ASP A 3 4.34 21.11 -27.76
CA ASP A 3 3.72 21.29 -29.08
C ASP A 3 4.71 21.84 -30.13
N GLU A 4 5.68 22.64 -29.71
CA GLU A 4 6.69 23.25 -30.59
C GLU A 4 7.67 22.20 -31.12
N TYR A 5 8.02 21.20 -30.32
CA TYR A 5 9.04 20.20 -30.69
C TYR A 5 8.43 18.85 -31.11
N ARG A 6 7.12 18.65 -30.99
CA ARG A 6 6.45 17.40 -31.31
C ARG A 6 6.73 16.92 -32.75
N ASP A 7 6.62 17.84 -33.71
CA ASP A 7 6.78 17.53 -35.13
C ASP A 7 8.16 17.90 -35.69
N ARG A 8 9.04 18.47 -34.87
CA ARG A 8 10.35 19.01 -35.29
C ARG A 8 11.54 18.29 -34.69
N SER A 9 11.31 17.33 -33.80
CA SER A 9 12.39 16.59 -33.16
C SER A 9 12.02 15.13 -32.94
N ASN A 10 13.04 14.27 -32.81
CA ASN A 10 12.90 12.88 -32.41
C ASN A 10 12.91 12.72 -30.87
N MET A 11 12.66 13.81 -30.13
CA MET A 11 12.65 13.80 -28.67
C MET A 11 11.47 13.00 -28.13
N LYS A 12 11.75 12.11 -27.20
CA LYS A 12 10.74 11.42 -26.40
C LYS A 12 10.77 11.96 -24.98
N LEU A 13 9.63 12.45 -24.48
CA LEU A 13 9.48 12.92 -23.11
C LEU A 13 8.75 11.87 -22.29
N ILE A 14 9.40 11.39 -21.24
CA ILE A 14 8.82 10.44 -20.29
C ILE A 14 8.67 11.15 -18.96
N ILE A 15 7.44 11.22 -18.45
CA ILE A 15 7.12 11.77 -17.13
C ILE A 15 6.71 10.60 -16.25
N CYS A 16 7.34 10.45 -15.10
CA CYS A 16 6.99 9.42 -14.13
C CYS A 16 6.88 10.01 -12.73
N GLY A 17 6.06 9.40 -11.89
CA GLY A 17 5.87 9.78 -10.51
C GLY A 17 5.20 8.67 -9.72
N SER A 18 5.50 8.60 -8.42
CA SER A 18 4.90 7.66 -7.47
C SER A 18 3.61 8.19 -6.83
N TYR A 19 3.38 9.51 -6.90
CA TYR A 19 2.17 10.14 -6.37
C TYR A 19 1.02 9.99 -7.35
N VAL A 20 0.17 8.98 -7.12
CA VAL A 20 -0.88 8.56 -8.04
C VAL A 20 -1.89 9.69 -8.30
N ASP A 21 -2.33 10.39 -7.25
CA ASP A 21 -3.31 11.48 -7.37
C ASP A 21 -2.73 12.65 -8.19
N THR A 22 -1.47 13.05 -7.92
CA THR A 22 -0.76 14.07 -8.70
C THR A 22 -0.62 13.66 -10.17
N MET A 23 -0.28 12.40 -10.45
CA MET A 23 -0.18 11.91 -11.83
C MET A 23 -1.54 11.91 -12.53
N LYS A 24 -2.63 11.56 -11.84
CA LYS A 24 -3.99 11.66 -12.37
C LYS A 24 -4.39 13.11 -12.65
N GLU A 25 -4.01 14.06 -11.80
CA GLU A 25 -4.25 15.50 -12.01
C GLU A 25 -3.53 16.04 -13.25
N LEU A 26 -2.31 15.56 -13.55
CA LEU A 26 -1.58 15.93 -14.77
C LEU A 26 -2.33 15.50 -16.05
N LEU A 27 -3.16 14.46 -15.97
CA LEU A 27 -3.97 13.96 -17.08
C LEU A 27 -5.35 14.62 -17.17
N ALA A 28 -5.73 15.44 -16.19
CA ALA A 28 -7.06 16.06 -16.14
C ALA A 28 -7.22 17.16 -17.19
N LYS A 29 -8.46 17.38 -17.64
CA LYS A 29 -8.81 18.32 -18.74
C LYS A 29 -8.29 19.74 -18.55
N GLN A 30 -8.19 20.20 -17.31
CA GLN A 30 -7.69 21.54 -16.99
C GLN A 30 -6.17 21.65 -17.01
N ASN A 31 -5.43 20.55 -17.13
CA ASN A 31 -3.98 20.55 -17.15
C ASN A 31 -3.44 20.79 -18.57
N PRO A 32 -2.36 21.58 -18.73
CA PRO A 32 -1.74 21.81 -20.04
C PRO A 32 -1.25 20.54 -20.74
N LEU A 33 -1.03 19.44 -20.05
CA LEU A 33 -0.63 18.15 -20.64
C LEU A 33 -1.81 17.36 -21.22
N TYR A 34 -3.05 17.74 -20.91
CA TYR A 34 -4.22 17.06 -21.46
C TYR A 34 -4.21 17.06 -22.99
N GLY A 35 -4.41 15.90 -23.59
CA GLY A 35 -4.42 15.70 -25.05
C GLY A 35 -3.01 15.75 -25.71
N ARG A 36 -1.92 15.84 -24.90
CA ARG A 36 -0.54 15.84 -25.39
C ARG A 36 0.22 14.57 -25.03
N ILE A 37 -0.44 13.62 -24.42
CA ILE A 37 0.14 12.35 -23.94
C ILE A 37 -0.26 11.25 -24.92
N ASP A 38 0.72 10.58 -25.48
CA ASP A 38 0.52 9.50 -26.48
C ASP A 38 0.33 8.15 -25.78
N LEU A 39 0.95 7.95 -24.58
CA LEU A 39 0.88 6.70 -23.82
C LEU A 39 0.85 6.99 -22.32
N THR A 40 -0.10 6.36 -21.64
CA THR A 40 -0.17 6.33 -20.16
C THR A 40 0.00 4.90 -19.68
N LEU A 41 0.97 4.68 -18.79
CA LEU A 41 1.19 3.38 -18.14
C LEU A 41 0.94 3.53 -16.64
N ASN A 42 -0.01 2.76 -16.12
CA ASN A 42 -0.21 2.60 -14.68
C ASN A 42 0.40 1.27 -14.26
N LEU A 43 1.63 1.32 -13.73
CA LEU A 43 2.33 0.15 -13.23
C LEU A 43 1.71 -0.27 -11.90
N LYS A 44 1.12 -1.46 -11.87
CA LYS A 44 0.60 -2.06 -10.66
C LYS A 44 1.71 -2.83 -9.94
N PRO A 45 1.59 -3.04 -8.62
CA PRO A 45 2.43 -4.01 -7.92
C PRO A 45 2.37 -5.38 -8.62
N MET A 46 3.46 -6.12 -8.56
CA MET A 46 3.53 -7.50 -9.04
C MET A 46 2.54 -8.38 -8.27
N ASP A 47 2.00 -9.37 -8.94
CA ASP A 47 1.21 -10.40 -8.28
C ASP A 47 2.10 -11.39 -7.50
N TYR A 48 1.48 -12.40 -6.86
CA TYR A 48 2.19 -13.43 -6.12
C TYR A 48 3.18 -14.21 -7.01
N TYR A 49 2.78 -14.58 -8.21
CA TYR A 49 3.60 -15.41 -9.11
C TYR A 49 4.82 -14.64 -9.61
N GLU A 50 4.64 -13.38 -9.95
CA GLU A 50 5.74 -12.50 -10.37
C GLU A 50 6.70 -12.23 -9.21
N SER A 51 6.18 -11.96 -8.02
CA SER A 51 6.97 -11.71 -6.81
C SER A 51 7.77 -12.94 -6.39
N ALA A 52 7.18 -14.13 -6.46
CA ALA A 52 7.83 -15.39 -6.09
C ALA A 52 9.11 -15.70 -6.90
N LEU A 53 9.26 -15.09 -8.08
CA LEU A 53 10.48 -15.22 -8.89
C LEU A 53 11.71 -14.56 -8.26
N PHE A 54 11.53 -13.62 -7.33
CA PHE A 54 12.65 -12.94 -6.65
C PHE A 54 13.31 -13.83 -5.59
N TYR A 55 12.61 -14.81 -5.07
CA TYR A 55 13.09 -15.67 -3.97
C TYR A 55 12.84 -17.16 -4.24
N PRO A 56 13.45 -17.71 -5.32
CA PRO A 56 13.19 -19.08 -5.79
C PRO A 56 13.64 -20.18 -4.79
N ALA A 57 14.55 -19.85 -3.87
CA ALA A 57 15.07 -20.80 -2.89
C ALA A 57 14.09 -21.13 -1.74
N PHE A 58 13.05 -20.31 -1.53
CA PHE A 58 12.07 -20.54 -0.49
C PHE A 58 11.04 -21.61 -0.90
N SER A 59 10.47 -22.29 0.12
CA SER A 59 9.32 -23.17 -0.07
C SER A 59 8.10 -22.36 -0.55
N ASP A 60 7.12 -23.02 -1.15
CA ASP A 60 5.91 -22.33 -1.62
C ASP A 60 5.13 -21.69 -0.46
N GLU A 61 5.13 -22.32 0.72
CA GLU A 61 4.54 -21.78 1.93
C GLU A 61 5.27 -20.50 2.38
N ASP A 62 6.60 -20.50 2.39
CA ASP A 62 7.38 -19.31 2.77
C ASP A 62 7.26 -18.19 1.73
N LYS A 63 7.14 -18.52 0.44
CA LYS A 63 6.83 -17.52 -0.61
C LYS A 63 5.50 -16.82 -0.37
N VAL A 64 4.47 -17.58 0.05
CA VAL A 64 3.18 -16.98 0.43
C VAL A 64 3.34 -16.08 1.65
N ARG A 65 4.07 -16.53 2.68
CA ARG A 65 4.35 -15.71 3.87
C ARG A 65 5.09 -14.42 3.52
N ILE A 66 6.15 -14.52 2.70
CA ILE A 66 6.91 -13.36 2.23
C ILE A 66 5.98 -12.39 1.49
N TYR A 67 5.22 -12.87 0.52
CA TYR A 67 4.30 -12.03 -0.25
C TYR A 67 3.23 -11.38 0.63
N SER A 68 2.72 -12.08 1.64
CA SER A 68 1.73 -11.53 2.57
C SER A 68 2.25 -10.36 3.41
N VAL A 69 3.57 -10.26 3.60
CA VAL A 69 4.22 -9.18 4.35
C VAL A 69 4.73 -8.07 3.42
N PHE A 70 5.51 -8.43 2.40
CA PHE A 70 6.26 -7.48 1.57
C PHE A 70 5.51 -7.06 0.30
N GLY A 71 4.47 -7.81 -0.10
CA GLY A 71 3.66 -7.52 -1.28
C GLY A 71 4.42 -7.57 -2.60
N GLY A 72 3.89 -6.87 -3.59
CA GLY A 72 4.36 -6.91 -4.98
C GLY A 72 5.27 -5.77 -5.40
N ILE A 73 5.83 -4.98 -4.49
CA ILE A 73 6.76 -3.90 -4.86
C ILE A 73 8.14 -4.48 -5.16
N PRO A 74 8.69 -4.31 -6.39
CA PRO A 74 9.96 -4.91 -6.80
C PRO A 74 11.12 -4.56 -5.87
N TYR A 75 11.14 -3.33 -5.36
CA TYR A 75 12.17 -2.87 -4.43
C TYR A 75 12.20 -3.69 -3.15
N TYR A 76 11.05 -3.97 -2.55
CA TYR A 76 10.97 -4.77 -1.32
C TYR A 76 11.38 -6.22 -1.57
N ASN A 77 10.89 -6.81 -2.67
CA ASN A 77 11.22 -8.19 -3.04
C ASN A 77 12.72 -8.41 -3.29
N ARG A 78 13.42 -7.41 -3.84
CA ARG A 78 14.88 -7.45 -4.02
C ARG A 78 15.69 -7.46 -2.72
N LEU A 79 15.11 -7.01 -1.61
CA LEU A 79 15.80 -6.98 -0.32
C LEU A 79 15.76 -8.32 0.39
N ILE A 80 14.89 -9.23 -0.02
CA ILE A 80 14.74 -10.55 0.60
C ILE A 80 16.02 -11.37 0.39
N ASP A 81 16.63 -11.81 1.48
CA ASP A 81 17.80 -12.68 1.46
C ASP A 81 17.35 -14.15 1.45
N GLY A 82 17.58 -14.83 0.33
CA GLY A 82 17.23 -16.26 0.16
C GLY A 82 18.05 -17.24 1.03
N LYS A 83 19.05 -16.76 1.76
CA LYS A 83 19.83 -17.57 2.72
C LYS A 83 19.28 -17.51 4.14
N LYS A 84 18.33 -16.64 4.39
CA LYS A 84 17.71 -16.38 5.69
C LYS A 84 16.29 -16.91 5.71
N SER A 85 15.79 -17.24 6.89
CA SER A 85 14.39 -17.58 7.09
C SER A 85 13.49 -16.36 6.85
N VAL A 86 12.18 -16.60 6.68
CA VAL A 86 11.17 -15.53 6.61
C VAL A 86 11.23 -14.64 7.85
N ARG A 87 11.37 -15.26 9.03
CA ARG A 87 11.52 -14.56 10.32
C ARG A 87 12.68 -13.58 10.30
N GLU A 88 13.87 -14.05 9.92
CA GLU A 88 15.08 -13.21 9.88
C GLU A 88 14.93 -12.05 8.88
N ASN A 89 14.35 -12.28 7.72
CA ASN A 89 14.06 -11.23 6.75
C ASN A 89 13.10 -10.17 7.33
N ILE A 90 12.04 -10.57 8.02
CA ILE A 90 11.10 -9.62 8.64
C ILE A 90 11.79 -8.81 9.74
N ILE A 91 12.58 -9.45 10.59
CA ILE A 91 13.30 -8.77 11.65
C ILE A 91 14.27 -7.75 11.07
N GLU A 92 15.12 -8.13 10.13
CA GLU A 92 16.15 -7.26 9.59
C GLU A 92 15.62 -6.14 8.69
N LEU A 93 14.56 -6.40 7.96
CA LEU A 93 14.04 -5.42 7.01
C LEU A 93 12.98 -4.50 7.61
N ILE A 94 12.27 -4.92 8.67
CA ILE A 94 11.13 -4.18 9.21
C ILE A 94 11.27 -3.92 10.71
N ALA A 95 11.56 -4.95 11.52
CA ALA A 95 11.36 -4.91 12.98
C ALA A 95 12.60 -4.47 13.77
N SER A 96 13.76 -4.36 13.15
CA SER A 96 14.98 -3.87 13.82
C SER A 96 15.09 -2.35 13.73
N PRO A 97 15.58 -1.68 14.76
CA PRO A 97 15.87 -0.24 14.72
C PRO A 97 16.83 0.10 13.56
N GLY A 98 16.44 1.04 12.71
CA GLY A 98 17.19 1.40 11.51
C GLY A 98 17.02 0.44 10.34
N ALA A 99 16.11 -0.52 10.43
CA ALA A 99 15.78 -1.42 9.34
C ALA A 99 15.31 -0.64 8.08
N ARG A 100 15.64 -1.19 6.92
CA ARG A 100 15.45 -0.48 5.64
C ARG A 100 14.00 -0.14 5.32
N LEU A 101 13.05 -0.93 5.79
CA LEU A 101 11.61 -0.73 5.61
C LEU A 101 10.89 -0.33 6.90
N GLU A 102 11.63 -0.08 8.00
CA GLU A 102 11.06 0.30 9.30
C GLU A 102 10.06 1.46 9.19
N ASN A 103 10.45 2.50 8.46
CA ASN A 103 9.66 3.72 8.31
C ASN A 103 9.02 3.87 6.92
N GLU A 104 9.14 2.86 6.05
CA GLU A 104 8.68 2.95 4.66
C GLU A 104 7.19 3.31 4.57
N VAL A 105 6.35 2.56 5.28
CA VAL A 105 4.89 2.79 5.29
C VAL A 105 4.55 4.14 5.92
N SER A 106 5.15 4.46 7.06
CA SER A 106 4.86 5.73 7.76
C SER A 106 5.30 6.94 6.95
N MET A 107 6.42 6.87 6.25
CA MET A 107 6.90 7.94 5.35
C MET A 107 6.03 8.08 4.11
N TYR A 108 5.70 6.97 3.45
CA TYR A 108 4.81 6.96 2.29
C TYR A 108 3.43 7.54 2.67
N LEU A 109 2.84 7.03 3.73
CA LEU A 109 1.51 7.46 4.17
C LEU A 109 1.52 8.89 4.74
N SER A 110 2.58 9.33 5.42
CA SER A 110 2.66 10.69 5.94
C SER A 110 2.74 11.73 4.83
N SER A 111 3.40 11.44 3.73
CA SER A 111 3.47 12.33 2.57
C SER A 111 2.15 12.45 1.82
N GLU A 112 1.39 11.36 1.73
CA GLU A 112 0.14 11.26 0.95
C GLU A 112 -1.10 11.49 1.83
N ILE A 113 -1.14 10.87 2.99
CA ILE A 113 -2.34 10.71 3.83
C ILE A 113 -2.41 11.73 4.97
N SER A 114 -1.30 12.38 5.35
CA SER A 114 -1.29 13.36 6.45
C SER A 114 -2.31 14.50 6.28
N LYS A 115 -2.72 14.76 5.06
CA LYS A 115 -3.74 15.74 4.69
C LYS A 115 -5.17 15.23 4.83
N ILE A 116 -5.35 13.93 5.09
CA ILE A 116 -6.65 13.28 5.21
C ILE A 116 -6.92 13.02 6.69
N THR A 117 -7.78 13.84 7.27
CA THR A 117 -8.23 13.64 8.66
C THR A 117 -8.85 12.25 8.83
N ASN A 118 -8.50 11.55 9.90
CA ASN A 118 -8.99 10.21 10.25
C ASN A 118 -8.55 9.06 9.30
N ALA A 119 -7.56 9.27 8.45
CA ALA A 119 -7.08 8.19 7.57
C ALA A 119 -6.49 7.02 8.37
N ASN A 120 -5.71 7.30 9.42
CA ASN A 120 -5.12 6.25 10.26
C ASN A 120 -6.19 5.39 10.95
N GLU A 121 -7.24 6.00 11.46
CA GLU A 121 -8.36 5.30 12.11
C GLU A 121 -9.09 4.37 11.13
N VAL A 122 -9.25 4.82 9.88
CA VAL A 122 -9.82 3.99 8.80
C VAL A 122 -8.88 2.84 8.46
N PHE A 123 -7.57 3.07 8.30
CA PHE A 123 -6.60 2.01 8.06
C PHE A 123 -6.56 0.99 9.19
N GLU A 124 -6.62 1.42 10.45
CA GLU A 124 -6.68 0.51 11.58
C GLU A 124 -7.94 -0.37 11.57
N ALA A 125 -9.09 0.20 11.24
CA ALA A 125 -10.34 -0.56 11.12
C ALA A 125 -10.22 -1.62 10.00
N LEU A 126 -9.70 -1.23 8.84
CA LEU A 126 -9.47 -2.14 7.71
C LEU A 126 -8.46 -3.25 8.06
N ALA A 127 -7.36 -2.91 8.72
CA ALA A 127 -6.33 -3.88 9.13
C ALA A 127 -6.83 -4.89 10.17
N LYS A 128 -7.85 -4.54 10.97
CA LYS A 128 -8.56 -5.45 11.87
C LYS A 128 -9.59 -6.34 11.16
N GLY A 129 -9.77 -6.18 9.84
CA GLY A 129 -10.70 -6.97 9.03
C GLY A 129 -12.10 -6.39 8.89
N PHE A 130 -12.36 -5.18 9.40
CA PHE A 130 -13.64 -4.49 9.19
C PHE A 130 -13.71 -3.92 7.78
N SER A 131 -14.27 -4.67 6.85
CA SER A 131 -14.31 -4.29 5.43
C SER A 131 -15.63 -3.65 4.99
N ARG A 132 -16.70 -3.75 5.76
CA ARG A 132 -18.00 -3.18 5.41
C ARG A 132 -18.10 -1.73 5.85
N TYR A 133 -18.72 -0.90 5.05
CA TYR A 133 -18.88 0.52 5.33
C TYR A 133 -19.38 0.83 6.76
N LYS A 134 -20.42 0.10 7.21
CA LYS A 134 -20.99 0.28 8.56
C LYS A 134 -19.98 -0.08 9.65
N ASP A 135 -19.30 -1.21 9.49
CA ASP A 135 -18.34 -1.68 10.48
C ASP A 135 -17.12 -0.73 10.56
N ILE A 136 -16.66 -0.23 9.40
CA ILE A 136 -15.59 0.78 9.35
C ILE A 136 -16.03 2.06 10.09
N LEU A 137 -17.26 2.55 9.83
CA LEU A 137 -17.78 3.75 10.50
C LEU A 137 -17.81 3.57 12.01
N ASP A 138 -18.31 2.44 12.48
CA ASP A 138 -18.45 2.13 13.91
C ASP A 138 -17.07 1.97 14.60
N GLN A 139 -16.05 1.47 13.87
CA GLN A 139 -14.73 1.15 14.43
C GLN A 139 -13.67 2.25 14.26
N SER A 140 -13.79 3.08 13.22
CA SER A 140 -12.81 4.14 12.93
C SER A 140 -13.04 5.43 13.72
N HIS A 141 -14.14 5.52 14.48
CA HIS A 141 -14.51 6.73 15.22
C HIS A 141 -14.60 8.00 14.37
N VAL A 142 -14.78 7.85 13.05
CA VAL A 142 -15.02 8.98 12.14
C VAL A 142 -16.35 9.64 12.51
N SER A 143 -16.37 10.97 12.55
CA SER A 143 -17.45 11.75 13.13
C SER A 143 -18.82 11.57 12.46
N SER A 144 -18.86 11.14 11.20
CA SER A 144 -20.11 10.96 10.44
C SER A 144 -19.93 10.08 9.19
N GLY A 145 -21.05 9.57 8.69
CA GLY A 145 -21.07 8.81 7.44
C GLY A 145 -20.51 9.61 6.24
N PRO A 146 -20.93 10.85 5.99
CA PRO A 146 -20.34 11.66 4.91
C PRO A 146 -18.83 11.86 5.03
N ALA A 147 -18.31 12.06 6.26
CA ALA A 147 -16.87 12.18 6.49
C ALA A 147 -16.12 10.86 6.14
N LEU A 148 -16.68 9.71 6.48
CA LEU A 148 -16.09 8.41 6.08
C LEU A 148 -16.08 8.24 4.56
N VAL A 149 -17.15 8.63 3.87
CA VAL A 149 -17.17 8.57 2.38
C VAL A 149 -16.05 9.42 1.80
N ASP A 150 -15.86 10.65 2.28
CA ASP A 150 -14.78 11.53 1.79
C ASP A 150 -13.38 10.92 2.02
N VAL A 151 -13.15 10.33 3.20
CA VAL A 151 -11.89 9.63 3.49
C VAL A 151 -11.69 8.44 2.55
N LEU A 152 -12.67 7.54 2.43
CA LEU A 152 -12.56 6.35 1.58
C LEU A 152 -12.37 6.72 0.10
N ASP A 153 -13.09 7.71 -0.40
CA ASP A 153 -12.96 8.17 -1.79
C ASP A 153 -11.56 8.75 -2.08
N LYS A 154 -10.96 9.46 -1.11
CA LYS A 154 -9.58 9.93 -1.23
C LYS A 154 -8.58 8.76 -1.25
N LEU A 155 -8.72 7.82 -0.31
CA LEU A 155 -7.82 6.65 -0.22
C LEU A 155 -7.92 5.74 -1.47
N ILE A 156 -9.12 5.61 -2.04
CA ILE A 156 -9.31 4.88 -3.31
C ILE A 156 -8.65 5.60 -4.49
N ARG A 157 -8.79 6.93 -4.58
CA ARG A 157 -8.11 7.70 -5.64
C ARG A 157 -6.60 7.61 -5.58
N MET A 158 -6.04 7.45 -4.39
CA MET A 158 -4.61 7.27 -4.16
C MET A 158 -4.13 5.84 -4.42
N ASP A 159 -5.02 4.93 -4.82
CA ASP A 159 -4.76 3.50 -5.01
C ASP A 159 -4.19 2.79 -3.74
N VAL A 160 -4.50 3.29 -2.53
CA VAL A 160 -4.07 2.68 -1.25
C VAL A 160 -5.17 1.86 -0.58
N VAL A 161 -6.41 2.04 -1.01
CA VAL A 161 -7.57 1.24 -0.61
C VAL A 161 -8.32 0.80 -1.85
N ASP A 162 -8.64 -0.48 -1.93
CA ASP A 162 -9.49 -1.06 -2.96
C ASP A 162 -10.93 -1.17 -2.46
N LYS A 163 -11.87 -0.88 -3.36
CA LYS A 163 -13.28 -1.18 -3.17
C LYS A 163 -13.66 -2.37 -4.04
N ILE A 164 -14.02 -3.47 -3.41
CA ILE A 164 -14.46 -4.69 -4.08
C ILE A 164 -15.99 -4.78 -4.03
N THR A 165 -16.62 -4.93 -5.18
CA THR A 165 -18.06 -5.10 -5.32
C THR A 165 -18.39 -6.49 -5.87
N PRO A 166 -19.59 -7.04 -5.59
CA PRO A 166 -19.99 -8.31 -6.18
C PRO A 166 -20.08 -8.21 -7.72
N ILE A 167 -19.57 -9.20 -8.42
CA ILE A 167 -19.54 -9.26 -9.90
C ILE A 167 -20.93 -9.09 -10.51
N ASN A 168 -21.95 -9.68 -9.88
CA ASN A 168 -23.33 -9.68 -10.39
C ASN A 168 -24.19 -8.53 -9.83
N ASP A 169 -23.64 -7.64 -9.02
CA ASP A 169 -24.39 -6.59 -8.33
C ASP A 169 -23.45 -5.43 -7.91
N GLU A 170 -22.79 -4.83 -8.91
CA GLU A 170 -21.77 -3.80 -8.72
C GLU A 170 -22.26 -2.57 -7.96
N ASN A 171 -23.57 -2.28 -8.04
CA ASN A 171 -24.18 -1.15 -7.34
C ASN A 171 -24.56 -1.46 -5.88
N ASN A 172 -24.36 -2.69 -5.42
CA ASN A 172 -24.74 -3.09 -4.08
C ASN A 172 -23.74 -2.61 -3.03
N ARG A 173 -23.93 -1.39 -2.56
CA ARG A 173 -23.09 -0.80 -1.50
C ARG A 173 -23.06 -1.61 -0.21
N LYS A 174 -24.13 -2.37 0.10
CA LYS A 174 -24.20 -3.20 1.31
C LYS A 174 -23.29 -4.42 1.24
N LYS A 175 -23.04 -4.93 0.04
CA LYS A 175 -22.16 -6.08 -0.19
C LYS A 175 -20.75 -5.69 -0.62
N SER A 176 -20.49 -4.40 -0.88
CA SER A 176 -19.15 -3.92 -1.18
C SER A 176 -18.26 -3.98 0.05
N GLY A 177 -16.98 -4.29 -0.16
CA GLY A 177 -15.94 -4.28 0.86
C GLY A 177 -14.82 -3.33 0.50
N TYR A 178 -14.13 -2.81 1.52
CA TYR A 178 -12.95 -1.97 1.39
C TYR A 178 -11.76 -2.69 1.98
N PHE A 179 -10.61 -2.63 1.31
CA PHE A 179 -9.41 -3.38 1.68
C PHE A 179 -8.17 -2.52 1.44
N ILE A 180 -7.16 -2.67 2.28
CA ILE A 180 -5.85 -2.05 2.05
C ILE A 180 -5.21 -2.74 0.84
N SER A 181 -4.80 -1.96 -0.16
CA SER A 181 -4.29 -2.48 -1.45
C SER A 181 -2.87 -3.04 -1.35
N ASP A 182 -2.07 -2.53 -0.40
CA ASP A 182 -0.66 -2.90 -0.23
C ASP A 182 -0.44 -3.77 1.01
N ASN A 183 0.23 -4.92 0.83
CA ASN A 183 0.45 -5.88 1.90
C ASN A 183 1.37 -5.34 3.00
N LEU A 184 2.41 -4.57 2.67
CA LEU A 184 3.28 -3.99 3.68
C LEU A 184 2.54 -2.97 4.55
N SER A 185 1.65 -2.17 3.95
CA SER A 185 0.76 -1.25 4.67
C SER A 185 -0.23 -2.01 5.56
N LEU A 186 -0.82 -3.10 5.06
CA LEU A 186 -1.68 -3.97 5.85
C LEU A 186 -0.94 -4.56 7.05
N PHE A 187 0.26 -5.09 6.83
CA PHE A 187 1.11 -5.65 7.89
C PHE A 187 1.49 -4.59 8.93
N TYR A 188 1.87 -3.40 8.48
CA TYR A 188 2.21 -2.27 9.34
C TYR A 188 1.05 -1.88 10.26
N TYR A 189 -0.16 -1.62 9.73
CA TYR A 189 -1.31 -1.23 10.54
C TYR A 189 -1.80 -2.34 11.45
N LYS A 190 -1.67 -3.58 11.03
CA LYS A 190 -2.11 -4.74 11.81
C LYS A 190 -1.22 -5.01 13.03
N TYR A 191 0.10 -4.85 12.88
CA TYR A 191 1.06 -5.32 13.87
C TYR A 191 1.97 -4.22 14.44
N ILE A 192 2.37 -3.23 13.65
CA ILE A 192 3.42 -2.28 14.02
C ILE A 192 2.85 -0.95 14.51
N PHE A 193 1.88 -0.38 13.83
CA PHE A 193 1.41 0.97 14.08
C PHE A 193 1.15 1.28 15.57
N ARG A 194 0.38 0.44 16.26
CA ARG A 194 0.12 0.60 17.69
C ARG A 194 1.23 0.08 18.61
N ASN A 195 2.18 -0.66 18.07
CA ASN A 195 3.28 -1.25 18.81
C ASN A 195 4.63 -0.58 18.51
N SER A 196 4.66 0.54 17.78
CA SER A 196 5.89 1.24 17.38
C SER A 196 6.78 1.59 18.58
N SER A 197 6.20 2.07 19.68
CA SER A 197 6.96 2.33 20.90
C SER A 197 7.58 1.05 21.51
N ARG A 198 6.90 -0.09 21.40
CA ARG A 198 7.44 -1.38 21.87
C ARG A 198 8.57 -1.86 20.95
N MET A 199 8.42 -1.70 19.65
CA MET A 199 9.45 -2.05 18.66
C MET A 199 10.76 -1.29 18.93
N ASN A 200 10.69 -0.02 19.32
CA ASN A 200 11.86 0.80 19.60
C ASN A 200 12.57 0.48 20.93
N ILE A 201 11.91 -0.21 21.86
CA ILE A 201 12.46 -0.48 23.21
C ILE A 201 12.81 -1.96 23.38
N MET A 202 12.09 -2.86 22.71
CA MET A 202 12.29 -4.30 22.86
C MET A 202 13.42 -4.78 21.95
N ASP A 203 14.05 -5.88 22.35
CA ASP A 203 14.87 -6.68 21.45
C ASP A 203 14.02 -7.16 20.26
N SER A 204 14.59 -7.14 19.04
CA SER A 204 13.86 -7.40 17.81
C SER A 204 13.33 -8.84 17.72
N ASP A 205 14.07 -9.82 18.26
CA ASP A 205 13.63 -11.21 18.33
C ASP A 205 12.46 -11.37 19.29
N ILE A 206 12.53 -10.72 20.45
CA ILE A 206 11.43 -10.72 21.42
C ILE A 206 10.20 -10.00 20.86
N PHE A 207 10.41 -8.89 20.14
CA PHE A 207 9.30 -8.18 19.49
C PHE A 207 8.62 -9.06 18.45
N TYR A 208 9.40 -9.74 17.60
CA TYR A 208 8.85 -10.67 16.62
C TYR A 208 8.00 -11.75 17.29
N ASP A 209 8.56 -12.45 18.27
CA ASP A 209 7.90 -13.59 18.92
C ASP A 209 6.63 -13.19 19.69
N ARG A 210 6.56 -11.96 20.20
CA ARG A 210 5.40 -11.49 20.99
C ARG A 210 4.35 -10.74 20.18
N VAL A 211 4.73 -10.11 19.07
CA VAL A 211 3.85 -9.20 18.33
C VAL A 211 3.62 -9.65 16.91
N LEU A 212 4.66 -10.14 16.21
CA LEU A 212 4.59 -10.43 14.79
C LEU A 212 4.29 -11.91 14.48
N ARG A 213 4.61 -12.82 15.39
CA ARG A 213 4.39 -14.27 15.25
C ARG A 213 2.92 -14.68 15.35
N VAL A 214 2.03 -13.96 14.75
CA VAL A 214 0.57 -14.26 14.85
C VAL A 214 0.09 -15.18 13.72
N THR A 215 1.00 -15.77 12.96
CA THR A 215 0.67 -16.49 11.73
C THR A 215 1.33 -17.86 11.67
N ASP A 216 1.02 -18.70 12.62
CA ASP A 216 1.11 -20.16 12.42
C ASP A 216 -0.25 -20.73 12.13
#